data_641175fdbaff89a17c217e4aaf8c929e
#
_entry.id   641175fdbaff89a17c217e4aaf8c929e
#
_cell.length_a   1.000
_cell.length_b   1.000
_cell.length_c   1.000
_cell.angle_alpha   90.00
_cell.angle_beta   90.00
_cell.angle_gamma   90.00
#
_symmetry.space_group_name_H-M   'P 1'
#
loop_
_entity.id
_entity.type
_entity.pdbx_description
1 polymer ?
#
loop_
_entity_poly.entity_id
_entity_poly.type
_entity_poly.pdbx_seq_one_letter_code
_entity_poly.pdbx_strand_id
1 'polypeptide(L)'
;MTSPLLELDHVTKRFGRVVIAEDLSFSVGPGDTVGIVGPNGAGKTSLFGLISGDLAPGAGQVSFAGKNVTRLDSAARCRLGIGRTYQVPRPFTDMTVFENALVAAQQGGGLRRKASYAAAASALERTGMAGEANVPAGRLGLLARKRLEIARALATGPQLLLLDEVAGGLTDPEVTVLVEIVRGINAEGVAVVWIEHVVRALTSFVSRMTCLYGGEFIGDGTPAEVFENPRVREVYLGSDTIDTSTVEAVIEEEGTS
;
A
#
# COMPACT_ATOMS: atom_id res chain seq x y z
N MET A 1 -14.57 -20.28 -6.93
CA MET A 1 -14.05 -19.12 -6.16
C MET A 1 -12.54 -19.21 -6.19
N THR A 2 -11.84 -18.22 -6.69
CA THR A 2 -10.36 -18.16 -6.66
C THR A 2 -9.92 -17.96 -5.22
N SER A 3 -8.93 -18.74 -4.77
CA SER A 3 -8.37 -18.57 -3.43
C SER A 3 -7.76 -17.17 -3.28
N PRO A 4 -7.91 -16.50 -2.11
CA PRO A 4 -7.34 -15.18 -1.88
C PRO A 4 -5.80 -15.23 -2.01
N LEU A 5 -5.22 -14.12 -2.50
CA LEU A 5 -3.76 -13.93 -2.52
C LEU A 5 -3.24 -13.62 -1.12
N LEU A 6 -3.93 -12.74 -0.39
CA LEU A 6 -3.66 -12.43 1.02
C LEU A 6 -4.91 -12.74 1.84
N GLU A 7 -4.72 -13.31 3.02
CA GLU A 7 -5.78 -13.55 3.99
C GLU A 7 -5.28 -13.30 5.41
N LEU A 8 -5.98 -12.44 6.13
CA LEU A 8 -5.89 -12.31 7.57
C LEU A 8 -7.11 -13.02 8.16
N ASP A 9 -6.88 -13.94 9.08
CA ASP A 9 -7.92 -14.76 9.70
C ASP A 9 -7.88 -14.54 11.22
N HIS A 10 -8.89 -13.83 11.74
CA HIS A 10 -9.06 -13.51 13.16
C HIS A 10 -7.81 -12.91 13.82
N VAL A 11 -7.13 -11.98 13.11
CA VAL A 11 -5.87 -11.40 13.56
C VAL A 11 -6.11 -10.41 14.69
N THR A 12 -5.43 -10.62 15.81
CA THR A 12 -5.44 -9.71 16.97
C THR A 12 -4.04 -9.22 17.28
N LYS A 13 -3.90 -7.91 17.56
CA LYS A 13 -2.65 -7.28 17.99
C LYS A 13 -2.90 -6.16 18.97
N ARG A 14 -2.16 -6.20 20.09
CA ARG A 14 -2.20 -5.15 21.14
C ARG A 14 -0.78 -4.76 21.54
N PHE A 15 -0.59 -3.52 21.93
CA PHE A 15 0.59 -3.00 22.60
C PHE A 15 0.19 -2.48 23.99
N GLY A 16 0.39 -3.29 25.01
CA GLY A 16 -0.13 -3.01 26.34
C GLY A 16 -1.66 -2.88 26.30
N ARG A 17 -2.17 -1.68 26.60
CA ARG A 17 -3.62 -1.39 26.55
C ARG A 17 -4.11 -0.89 25.19
N VAL A 18 -3.21 -0.58 24.27
CA VAL A 18 -3.58 -0.07 22.95
C VAL A 18 -3.92 -1.23 22.03
N VAL A 19 -5.15 -1.25 21.54
CA VAL A 19 -5.64 -2.21 20.56
C VAL A 19 -5.28 -1.70 19.16
N ILE A 20 -4.59 -2.53 18.37
CA ILE A 20 -4.21 -2.22 16.99
C ILE A 20 -5.06 -2.98 15.99
N ALA A 21 -5.37 -4.22 16.34
CA ALA A 21 -6.25 -5.11 15.58
C ALA A 21 -7.00 -5.98 16.58
N GLU A 22 -8.30 -6.07 16.43
CA GLU A 22 -9.17 -6.91 17.27
C GLU A 22 -10.01 -7.80 16.38
N ASP A 23 -9.64 -9.07 16.34
CA ASP A 23 -10.36 -10.09 15.55
C ASP A 23 -10.51 -9.74 14.06
N LEU A 24 -9.48 -9.10 13.48
CA LEU A 24 -9.52 -8.64 12.10
C LEU A 24 -9.48 -9.81 11.12
N SER A 25 -10.48 -9.87 10.25
CA SER A 25 -10.50 -10.73 9.07
C SER A 25 -10.52 -9.86 7.80
N PHE A 26 -9.61 -10.15 6.87
CA PHE A 26 -9.41 -9.34 5.68
C PHE A 26 -8.82 -10.20 4.56
N SER A 27 -9.29 -10.03 3.34
CA SER A 27 -8.77 -10.78 2.19
C SER A 27 -8.56 -9.88 0.98
N VAL A 28 -7.56 -10.24 0.17
CA VAL A 28 -7.24 -9.60 -1.11
C VAL A 28 -7.05 -10.69 -2.16
N GLY A 29 -7.74 -10.59 -3.26
CA GLY A 29 -7.58 -11.49 -4.42
C GLY A 29 -6.39 -11.09 -5.31
N PRO A 30 -5.99 -11.96 -6.25
CA PRO A 30 -5.01 -11.61 -7.28
C PRO A 30 -5.52 -10.45 -8.14
N GLY A 31 -4.72 -9.39 -8.29
CA GLY A 31 -5.05 -8.21 -9.09
C GLY A 31 -6.06 -7.25 -8.47
N ASP A 32 -6.55 -7.51 -7.25
CA ASP A 32 -7.46 -6.59 -6.54
C ASP A 32 -6.80 -5.24 -6.25
N THR A 33 -7.64 -4.20 -6.20
CA THR A 33 -7.28 -2.86 -5.73
C THR A 33 -8.11 -2.51 -4.50
N VAL A 34 -7.46 -2.41 -3.34
CA VAL A 34 -8.14 -2.15 -2.06
C VAL A 34 -7.60 -0.89 -1.40
N GLY A 35 -8.48 0.05 -1.09
CA GLY A 35 -8.18 1.23 -0.30
C GLY A 35 -8.40 0.98 1.18
N ILE A 36 -7.51 1.48 2.04
CA ILE A 36 -7.70 1.47 3.48
C ILE A 36 -7.70 2.91 3.98
N VAL A 37 -8.81 3.31 4.55
CA VAL A 37 -8.99 4.63 5.15
C VAL A 37 -9.21 4.51 6.67
N GLY A 38 -9.22 5.63 7.36
CA GLY A 38 -9.43 5.70 8.81
C GLY A 38 -8.66 6.87 9.42
N PRO A 39 -9.04 7.36 10.61
CA PRO A 39 -8.39 8.49 11.25
C PRO A 39 -6.93 8.21 11.62
N ASN A 40 -6.19 9.27 11.97
CA ASN A 40 -4.84 9.13 12.48
C ASN A 40 -4.86 8.30 13.78
N GLY A 41 -3.92 7.37 13.90
CA GLY A 41 -3.87 6.47 15.06
C GLY A 41 -4.81 5.25 14.97
N ALA A 42 -5.61 5.08 13.91
CA ALA A 42 -6.50 3.93 13.73
C ALA A 42 -5.78 2.56 13.62
N GLY A 43 -4.45 2.56 13.42
CA GLY A 43 -3.69 1.32 13.29
C GLY A 43 -3.35 0.92 11.86
N LYS A 44 -3.63 1.76 10.85
CA LYS A 44 -3.42 1.46 9.41
C LYS A 44 -1.98 1.00 9.09
N THR A 45 -0.97 1.78 9.48
CA THR A 45 0.45 1.40 9.28
C THR A 45 0.82 0.13 10.04
N SER A 46 0.20 -0.10 11.21
CA SER A 46 0.40 -1.34 11.98
C SER A 46 -0.25 -2.54 11.29
N LEU A 47 -1.41 -2.37 10.67
CA LEU A 47 -2.02 -3.39 9.82
C LEU A 47 -1.08 -3.78 8.67
N PHE A 48 -0.45 -2.81 8.00
CA PHE A 48 0.58 -3.09 7.02
C PHE A 48 1.78 -3.83 7.62
N GLY A 49 2.18 -3.48 8.85
CA GLY A 49 3.20 -4.21 9.58
C GLY A 49 2.83 -5.68 9.85
N LEU A 50 1.56 -5.97 10.16
CA LEU A 50 1.04 -7.33 10.31
C LEU A 50 1.06 -8.11 8.97
N ILE A 51 0.73 -7.43 7.86
CA ILE A 51 0.75 -8.04 6.51
C ILE A 51 2.19 -8.24 6.04
N SER A 52 3.06 -7.24 6.19
CA SER A 52 4.45 -7.30 5.71
C SER A 52 5.37 -8.16 6.57
N GLY A 53 4.98 -8.47 7.83
CA GLY A 53 5.79 -9.24 8.76
C GLY A 53 6.75 -8.41 9.62
N ASP A 54 6.63 -7.07 9.58
CA ASP A 54 7.34 -6.17 10.51
C ASP A 54 6.77 -6.27 11.93
N LEU A 55 5.50 -6.68 12.03
CA LEU A 55 4.80 -6.97 13.29
C LEU A 55 4.27 -8.40 13.28
N ALA A 56 4.51 -9.14 14.36
CA ALA A 56 3.87 -10.43 14.56
C ALA A 56 2.48 -10.23 15.21
N PRO A 57 1.42 -10.92 14.76
CA PRO A 57 0.14 -10.92 15.45
C PRO A 57 0.24 -11.55 16.83
N GLY A 58 -0.66 -11.18 17.74
CA GLY A 58 -0.81 -11.81 19.06
C GLY A 58 -1.68 -13.07 19.00
N ALA A 59 -2.66 -13.08 18.09
CA ALA A 59 -3.53 -14.22 17.78
C ALA A 59 -3.95 -14.16 16.32
N GLY A 60 -4.56 -15.23 15.82
CA GLY A 60 -4.99 -15.36 14.42
C GLY A 60 -3.86 -15.76 13.49
N GLN A 61 -4.14 -15.72 12.19
CA GLN A 61 -3.23 -16.18 11.16
C GLN A 61 -3.15 -15.19 10.00
N VAL A 62 -1.99 -15.16 9.34
CA VAL A 62 -1.77 -14.46 8.07
C VAL A 62 -1.34 -15.48 7.04
N SER A 63 -2.08 -15.57 5.93
CA SER A 63 -1.77 -16.45 4.80
C SER A 63 -1.50 -15.63 3.54
N PHE A 64 -0.50 -16.05 2.74
CA PHE A 64 -0.16 -15.43 1.48
C PHE A 64 0.07 -16.49 0.40
N ALA A 65 -0.59 -16.35 -0.74
CA ALA A 65 -0.56 -17.33 -1.84
C ALA A 65 -0.80 -18.78 -1.33
N GLY A 66 -1.79 -18.96 -0.43
CA GLY A 66 -2.16 -20.25 0.16
C GLY A 66 -1.19 -20.79 1.20
N LYS A 67 -0.16 -20.02 1.59
CA LYS A 67 0.82 -20.44 2.61
C LYS A 67 0.64 -19.63 3.90
N ASN A 68 0.67 -20.29 5.05
CA ASN A 68 0.70 -19.59 6.34
C ASN A 68 2.06 -18.89 6.51
N VAL A 69 2.03 -17.57 6.59
CA VAL A 69 3.22 -16.71 6.75
C VAL A 69 3.28 -16.03 8.11
N THR A 70 2.41 -16.39 9.05
CA THR A 70 2.23 -15.73 10.35
C THR A 70 3.55 -15.53 11.11
N ARG A 71 4.44 -16.51 11.06
CA ARG A 71 5.74 -16.51 11.78
C ARG A 71 6.93 -16.06 10.93
N LEU A 72 6.70 -15.72 9.66
CA LEU A 72 7.76 -15.24 8.78
C LEU A 72 8.01 -13.74 9.01
N ASP A 73 9.28 -13.35 9.00
CA ASP A 73 9.71 -11.96 9.04
C ASP A 73 9.46 -11.24 7.70
N SER A 74 9.64 -9.92 7.70
CA SER A 74 9.40 -9.09 6.52
C SER A 74 10.31 -9.44 5.35
N ALA A 75 11.55 -9.86 5.60
CA ALA A 75 12.47 -10.26 4.53
C ALA A 75 12.00 -11.55 3.85
N ALA A 76 11.49 -12.52 4.62
CA ALA A 76 10.94 -13.76 4.07
C ALA A 76 9.64 -13.49 3.29
N ARG A 77 8.73 -12.65 3.81
CA ARG A 77 7.49 -12.28 3.12
C ARG A 77 7.74 -11.45 1.86
N CYS A 78 8.75 -10.58 1.87
CA CYS A 78 9.18 -9.84 0.68
C CYS A 78 9.61 -10.82 -0.43
N ARG A 79 10.43 -11.82 -0.10
CA ARG A 79 10.84 -12.86 -1.06
C ARG A 79 9.71 -13.76 -1.54
N LEU A 80 8.61 -13.83 -0.81
CA LEU A 80 7.38 -14.51 -1.26
C LEU A 80 6.52 -13.66 -2.20
N GLY A 81 6.79 -12.35 -2.30
CA GLY A 81 6.10 -11.44 -3.20
C GLY A 81 5.22 -10.39 -2.52
N ILE A 82 5.49 -10.03 -1.26
CA ILE A 82 4.85 -8.87 -0.60
C ILE A 82 5.83 -7.68 -0.67
N GLY A 83 5.57 -6.73 -1.57
CA GLY A 83 6.28 -5.46 -1.66
C GLY A 83 5.62 -4.40 -0.77
N ARG A 84 6.42 -3.52 -0.17
CA ARG A 84 5.91 -2.42 0.66
C ARG A 84 6.69 -1.13 0.42
N THR A 85 5.97 0.01 0.35
CA THR A 85 6.53 1.34 0.52
C THR A 85 6.40 1.79 1.97
N TYR A 86 7.15 2.84 2.32
CA TYR A 86 7.05 3.46 3.63
C TYR A 86 6.58 4.91 3.50
N GLN A 87 5.78 5.38 4.45
CA GLN A 87 5.23 6.74 4.48
C GLN A 87 6.31 7.81 4.27
N VAL A 88 7.45 7.67 4.95
CA VAL A 88 8.60 8.54 4.75
C VAL A 88 9.61 7.81 3.87
N PRO A 89 9.86 8.27 2.63
CA PRO A 89 10.86 7.66 1.75
C PRO A 89 12.25 7.64 2.39
N ARG A 90 12.89 6.47 2.37
CA ARG A 90 14.24 6.27 2.92
C ARG A 90 15.17 5.68 1.86
N PRO A 91 15.49 6.42 0.80
CA PRO A 91 16.45 5.96 -0.18
C PRO A 91 17.87 5.98 0.40
N PHE A 92 18.74 5.17 -0.17
CA PHE A 92 20.19 5.29 0.05
C PHE A 92 20.67 6.54 -0.70
N THR A 93 20.81 7.65 0.00
CA THR A 93 20.99 9.00 -0.58
C THR A 93 22.25 9.16 -1.40
N ASP A 94 23.31 8.44 -1.03
CA ASP A 94 24.62 8.47 -1.70
C ASP A 94 24.69 7.52 -2.92
N MET A 95 23.69 6.67 -3.09
CA MET A 95 23.52 5.79 -4.24
C MET A 95 22.67 6.45 -5.32
N THR A 96 22.89 6.05 -6.55
CA THR A 96 22.04 6.44 -7.68
C THR A 96 20.64 5.82 -7.56
N VAL A 97 19.68 6.35 -8.30
CA VAL A 97 18.33 5.80 -8.46
C VAL A 97 18.39 4.33 -8.88
N PHE A 98 19.25 4.00 -9.85
CA PHE A 98 19.42 2.63 -10.32
C PHE A 98 20.00 1.71 -9.23
N GLU A 99 21.02 2.13 -8.50
CA GLU A 99 21.62 1.34 -7.43
C GLU A 99 20.62 1.07 -6.29
N ASN A 100 19.75 2.03 -5.96
CA ASN A 100 18.66 1.85 -5.01
C ASN A 100 17.70 0.72 -5.43
N ALA A 101 17.27 0.72 -6.71
CA ALA A 101 16.43 -0.33 -7.25
C ALA A 101 17.16 -1.68 -7.32
N LEU A 102 18.45 -1.67 -7.68
CA LEU A 102 19.29 -2.86 -7.76
C LEU A 102 19.47 -3.54 -6.41
N VAL A 103 19.71 -2.76 -5.33
CA VAL A 103 19.79 -3.30 -3.96
C VAL A 103 18.47 -3.98 -3.59
N ALA A 104 17.32 -3.37 -3.91
CA ALA A 104 16.01 -3.96 -3.64
C ALA A 104 15.80 -5.27 -4.40
N ALA A 105 16.16 -5.33 -5.68
CA ALA A 105 16.10 -6.55 -6.49
C ALA A 105 16.98 -7.67 -5.92
N GLN A 106 18.18 -7.35 -5.46
CA GLN A 106 19.13 -8.33 -4.93
C GLN A 106 18.77 -8.82 -3.54
N GLN A 107 18.48 -7.93 -2.62
CA GLN A 107 18.27 -8.28 -1.20
C GLN A 107 16.80 -8.65 -0.92
N GLY A 108 15.86 -7.86 -1.43
CA GLY A 108 14.43 -8.10 -1.28
C GLY A 108 13.92 -9.20 -2.21
N GLY A 109 14.22 -9.09 -3.52
CA GLY A 109 13.81 -10.06 -4.52
C GLY A 109 14.65 -11.34 -4.57
N GLY A 110 15.80 -11.37 -3.89
CA GLY A 110 16.72 -12.52 -3.92
C GLY A 110 17.35 -12.77 -5.29
N LEU A 111 17.29 -11.81 -6.19
CA LEU A 111 17.78 -11.93 -7.56
C LEU A 111 19.30 -11.76 -7.63
N ARG A 112 19.91 -12.43 -8.61
CA ARG A 112 21.36 -12.39 -8.80
C ARG A 112 21.76 -11.91 -10.20
N ARG A 113 22.89 -11.21 -10.28
CA ARG A 113 23.55 -10.83 -11.53
C ARG A 113 22.57 -10.21 -12.56
N LYS A 114 22.51 -10.75 -13.77
CA LYS A 114 21.71 -10.21 -14.88
C LYS A 114 20.22 -10.07 -14.54
N ALA A 115 19.65 -10.97 -13.76
CA ALA A 115 18.24 -10.90 -13.36
C ALA A 115 17.96 -9.67 -12.46
N SER A 116 18.86 -9.34 -11.52
CA SER A 116 18.66 -8.16 -10.66
C SER A 116 18.81 -6.84 -11.43
N TYR A 117 19.70 -6.78 -12.40
CA TYR A 117 19.84 -5.61 -13.29
C TYR A 117 18.59 -5.41 -14.14
N ALA A 118 18.06 -6.48 -14.74
CA ALA A 118 16.83 -6.42 -15.53
C ALA A 118 15.62 -5.98 -14.67
N ALA A 119 15.48 -6.54 -13.46
CA ALA A 119 14.40 -6.17 -12.54
C ALA A 119 14.50 -4.70 -12.10
N ALA A 120 15.69 -4.20 -11.78
CA ALA A 120 15.92 -2.81 -11.44
C ALA A 120 15.57 -1.88 -12.61
N ALA A 121 16.04 -2.17 -13.83
CA ALA A 121 15.73 -1.37 -15.01
C ALA A 121 14.22 -1.34 -15.30
N SER A 122 13.57 -2.50 -15.31
CA SER A 122 12.12 -2.61 -15.51
C SER A 122 11.32 -1.83 -14.45
N ALA A 123 11.72 -1.91 -13.18
CA ALA A 123 11.05 -1.15 -12.11
C ALA A 123 11.18 0.37 -12.34
N LEU A 124 12.33 0.86 -12.79
CA LEU A 124 12.51 2.27 -13.13
C LEU A 124 11.71 2.70 -14.37
N GLU A 125 11.62 1.86 -15.39
CA GLU A 125 10.76 2.11 -16.56
C GLU A 125 9.31 2.24 -16.17
N ARG A 126 8.79 1.29 -15.40
CA ARG A 126 7.38 1.24 -14.91
C ARG A 126 7.02 2.43 -14.03
N THR A 127 7.97 3.00 -13.30
CA THR A 127 7.77 4.20 -12.48
C THR A 127 8.18 5.50 -13.21
N GLY A 128 8.56 5.42 -14.49
CA GLY A 128 8.98 6.55 -15.32
C GLY A 128 10.27 7.21 -14.85
N MET A 129 11.16 6.46 -14.19
CA MET A 129 12.44 6.99 -13.65
C MET A 129 13.68 6.55 -14.44
N ALA A 130 13.52 5.93 -15.59
CA ALA A 130 14.64 5.46 -16.41
C ALA A 130 15.62 6.61 -16.78
N GLY A 131 15.10 7.80 -17.08
CA GLY A 131 15.91 8.99 -17.37
C GLY A 131 16.71 9.51 -16.18
N GLU A 132 16.33 9.16 -14.96
CA GLU A 132 16.95 9.58 -13.69
C GLU A 132 17.88 8.50 -13.11
N ALA A 133 18.09 7.38 -13.82
CA ALA A 133 18.78 6.19 -13.31
C ALA A 133 20.16 6.49 -12.68
N ASN A 134 20.91 7.43 -13.25
CA ASN A 134 22.24 7.82 -12.77
C ASN A 134 22.24 9.02 -11.80
N VAL A 135 21.07 9.56 -11.44
CA VAL A 135 20.97 10.67 -10.49
C VAL A 135 21.14 10.14 -9.07
N PRO A 136 21.98 10.76 -8.21
CA PRO A 136 22.03 10.43 -6.79
C PRO A 136 20.67 10.63 -6.12
N ALA A 137 20.19 9.64 -5.38
CA ALA A 137 18.85 9.67 -4.80
C ALA A 137 18.64 10.83 -3.81
N GLY A 138 19.72 11.30 -3.17
CA GLY A 138 19.68 12.48 -2.29
C GLY A 138 19.31 13.79 -2.99
N ARG A 139 19.43 13.87 -4.33
CA ARG A 139 19.09 15.06 -5.14
C ARG A 139 17.64 15.09 -5.61
N LEU A 140 16.89 14.01 -5.40
CA LEU A 140 15.51 13.89 -5.88
C LEU A 140 14.56 14.82 -5.10
N GLY A 141 13.62 15.44 -5.83
CA GLY A 141 12.45 16.11 -5.25
C GLY A 141 11.44 15.10 -4.68
N LEU A 142 10.36 15.60 -4.05
CA LEU A 142 9.43 14.77 -3.31
C LEU A 142 8.76 13.70 -4.18
N LEU A 143 8.15 14.08 -5.30
CA LEU A 143 7.52 13.13 -6.23
C LEU A 143 8.50 12.06 -6.69
N ALA A 144 9.70 12.44 -7.10
CA ALA A 144 10.71 11.50 -7.57
C ALA A 144 11.15 10.53 -6.45
N ARG A 145 11.24 10.98 -5.19
CA ARG A 145 11.50 10.11 -4.03
C ARG A 145 10.36 9.11 -3.81
N LYS A 146 9.10 9.54 -3.92
CA LYS A 146 7.93 8.65 -3.81
C LYS A 146 7.91 7.61 -4.94
N ARG A 147 8.21 8.03 -6.17
CA ARG A 147 8.37 7.12 -7.33
C ARG A 147 9.51 6.11 -7.12
N LEU A 148 10.62 6.55 -6.55
CA LEU A 148 11.74 5.64 -6.22
C LEU A 148 11.36 4.62 -5.16
N GLU A 149 10.58 4.97 -4.13
CA GLU A 149 10.08 3.99 -3.15
C GLU A 149 9.21 2.92 -3.83
N ILE A 150 8.32 3.32 -4.75
CA ILE A 150 7.54 2.37 -5.54
C ILE A 150 8.46 1.50 -6.41
N ALA A 151 9.44 2.10 -7.10
CA ALA A 151 10.40 1.37 -7.91
C ALA A 151 11.19 0.33 -7.11
N ARG A 152 11.62 0.67 -5.90
CA ARG A 152 12.31 -0.26 -4.99
C ARG A 152 11.40 -1.43 -4.59
N ALA A 153 10.13 -1.16 -4.24
CA ALA A 153 9.18 -2.22 -3.95
C ALA A 153 8.92 -3.12 -5.17
N LEU A 154 8.78 -2.53 -6.38
CA LEU A 154 8.59 -3.28 -7.63
C LEU A 154 9.79 -4.12 -8.02
N ALA A 155 11.00 -3.64 -7.78
CA ALA A 155 12.23 -4.37 -8.10
C ALA A 155 12.36 -5.71 -7.34
N THR A 156 11.61 -5.89 -6.25
CA THR A 156 11.53 -7.18 -5.54
C THR A 156 10.68 -8.23 -6.25
N GLY A 157 9.90 -7.85 -7.29
CA GLY A 157 9.00 -8.73 -8.03
C GLY A 157 7.72 -9.09 -7.24
N PRO A 158 6.98 -8.11 -6.70
CA PRO A 158 5.83 -8.39 -5.84
C PRO A 158 4.61 -8.89 -6.62
N GLN A 159 3.82 -9.76 -5.98
CA GLN A 159 2.45 -10.09 -6.37
C GLN A 159 1.43 -9.20 -5.63
N LEU A 160 1.80 -8.68 -4.45
CA LEU A 160 1.04 -7.75 -3.64
C LEU A 160 1.91 -6.54 -3.32
N LEU A 161 1.42 -5.34 -3.63
CA LEU A 161 2.07 -4.07 -3.33
C LEU A 161 1.29 -3.33 -2.25
N LEU A 162 1.96 -3.04 -1.13
CA LEU A 162 1.42 -2.24 -0.02
C LEU A 162 1.94 -0.80 -0.15
N LEU A 163 1.04 0.15 -0.38
CA LEU A 163 1.35 1.58 -0.51
C LEU A 163 0.91 2.34 0.74
N ASP A 164 1.87 2.89 1.49
CA ASP A 164 1.64 3.57 2.78
C ASP A 164 1.79 5.09 2.59
N GLU A 165 0.65 5.80 2.42
CA GLU A 165 0.55 7.27 2.31
C GLU A 165 1.52 7.89 1.28
N VAL A 166 1.58 7.27 0.10
CA VAL A 166 2.54 7.71 -0.93
C VAL A 166 2.13 8.99 -1.64
N ALA A 167 0.84 9.39 -1.60
CA ALA A 167 0.36 10.65 -2.18
C ALA A 167 0.53 11.86 -1.25
N GLY A 168 0.83 11.64 0.03
CA GLY A 168 0.96 12.71 1.01
C GLY A 168 2.01 13.76 0.64
N GLY A 169 1.63 15.04 0.70
CA GLY A 169 2.50 16.19 0.40
C GLY A 169 2.71 16.48 -1.09
N LEU A 170 2.05 15.75 -1.98
CA LEU A 170 2.06 16.00 -3.42
C LEU A 170 0.96 16.99 -3.82
N THR A 171 1.19 17.72 -4.92
CA THR A 171 0.16 18.52 -5.60
C THR A 171 -0.80 17.62 -6.39
N ASP A 172 -2.01 18.10 -6.71
CA ASP A 172 -3.00 17.33 -7.48
C ASP A 172 -2.45 16.76 -8.81
N PRO A 173 -1.70 17.52 -9.64
CA PRO A 173 -1.08 16.96 -10.83
C PRO A 173 -0.07 15.84 -10.52
N GLU A 174 0.69 15.96 -9.43
CA GLU A 174 1.65 14.94 -9.01
C GLU A 174 0.95 13.68 -8.49
N VAL A 175 -0.18 13.84 -7.78
CA VAL A 175 -1.04 12.71 -7.37
C VAL A 175 -1.57 11.97 -8.59
N THR A 176 -2.04 12.70 -9.61
CA THR A 176 -2.51 12.08 -10.86
C THR A 176 -1.41 11.23 -11.52
N VAL A 177 -0.19 11.76 -11.61
CA VAL A 177 0.96 10.99 -12.14
C VAL A 177 1.21 9.72 -11.33
N LEU A 178 1.13 9.81 -10.00
CA LEU A 178 1.35 8.67 -9.11
C LEU A 178 0.26 7.59 -9.28
N VAL A 179 -1.01 8.01 -9.36
CA VAL A 179 -2.15 7.11 -9.60
C VAL A 179 -2.00 6.36 -10.93
N GLU A 180 -1.59 7.04 -12.01
CA GLU A 180 -1.38 6.38 -13.30
C GLU A 180 -0.24 5.36 -13.26
N ILE A 181 0.83 5.63 -12.52
CA ILE A 181 1.91 4.65 -12.29
C ILE A 181 1.35 3.41 -11.58
N VAL A 182 0.58 3.60 -10.49
CA VAL A 182 0.02 2.49 -9.72
C VAL A 182 -1.01 1.71 -10.56
N ARG A 183 -1.81 2.40 -11.39
CA ARG A 183 -2.75 1.78 -12.32
C ARG A 183 -2.03 0.89 -13.35
N GLY A 184 -0.92 1.37 -13.92
CA GLY A 184 -0.10 0.58 -14.82
C GLY A 184 0.46 -0.68 -14.17
N ILE A 185 0.91 -0.57 -12.92
CA ILE A 185 1.40 -1.71 -12.12
C ILE A 185 0.30 -2.75 -11.89
N ASN A 186 -0.90 -2.30 -11.51
CA ASN A 186 -2.04 -3.19 -11.29
C ASN A 186 -2.51 -3.87 -12.58
N ALA A 187 -2.51 -3.16 -13.71
CA ALA A 187 -2.86 -3.72 -15.02
C ALA A 187 -1.97 -4.90 -15.44
N GLU A 188 -0.77 -5.02 -14.87
CA GLU A 188 0.12 -6.17 -15.06
C GLU A 188 -0.19 -7.34 -14.09
N GLY A 189 -1.27 -7.24 -13.29
CA GLY A 189 -1.75 -8.29 -12.40
C GLY A 189 -1.22 -8.21 -10.95
N VAL A 190 -0.50 -7.15 -10.59
CA VAL A 190 -0.06 -6.92 -9.20
C VAL A 190 -1.27 -6.43 -8.39
N ALA A 191 -1.63 -7.15 -7.32
CA ALA A 191 -2.63 -6.67 -6.37
C ALA A 191 -2.09 -5.46 -5.57
N VAL A 192 -2.94 -4.50 -5.28
CA VAL A 192 -2.55 -3.27 -4.57
C VAL A 192 -3.45 -3.06 -3.35
N VAL A 193 -2.83 -2.89 -2.19
CA VAL A 193 -3.50 -2.34 -1.01
C VAL A 193 -2.88 -0.97 -0.70
N TRP A 194 -3.71 0.05 -0.66
CA TRP A 194 -3.26 1.43 -0.56
C TRP A 194 -3.88 2.13 0.66
N ILE A 195 -3.04 2.54 1.61
CA ILE A 195 -3.44 3.41 2.72
C ILE A 195 -3.24 4.86 2.30
N GLU A 196 -4.29 5.67 2.35
CA GLU A 196 -4.23 7.11 2.05
C GLU A 196 -5.24 7.91 2.86
N HIS A 197 -4.96 9.21 3.01
CA HIS A 197 -5.93 10.22 3.44
C HIS A 197 -6.31 11.18 2.32
N VAL A 198 -5.61 11.15 1.22
CA VAL A 198 -6.02 11.83 -0.02
C VAL A 198 -7.09 10.97 -0.67
N VAL A 199 -8.36 11.15 -0.24
CA VAL A 199 -9.51 10.33 -0.66
C VAL A 199 -9.60 10.23 -2.18
N ARG A 200 -9.42 11.35 -2.88
CA ARG A 200 -9.46 11.42 -4.34
C ARG A 200 -8.45 10.49 -5.03
N ALA A 201 -7.27 10.28 -4.44
CA ALA A 201 -6.29 9.33 -4.98
C ALA A 201 -6.81 7.89 -4.93
N LEU A 202 -7.47 7.52 -3.82
CA LEU A 202 -8.05 6.18 -3.66
C LEU A 202 -9.26 5.97 -4.57
N THR A 203 -10.26 6.86 -4.51
CA THR A 203 -11.53 6.69 -5.21
C THR A 203 -11.37 6.64 -6.73
N SER A 204 -10.36 7.30 -7.27
CA SER A 204 -10.06 7.23 -8.70
C SER A 204 -9.41 5.90 -9.14
N PHE A 205 -9.00 5.04 -8.19
CA PHE A 205 -8.21 3.85 -8.51
C PHE A 205 -8.77 2.55 -7.91
N VAL A 206 -9.23 2.55 -6.65
CA VAL A 206 -9.60 1.31 -5.96
C VAL A 206 -11.02 0.88 -6.30
N SER A 207 -11.21 -0.44 -6.45
CA SER A 207 -12.54 -1.03 -6.64
C SER A 207 -13.24 -1.38 -5.31
N ARG A 208 -12.47 -1.51 -4.23
CA ARG A 208 -12.94 -1.81 -2.88
C ARG A 208 -12.23 -0.93 -1.88
N MET A 209 -12.96 -0.49 -0.89
CA MET A 209 -12.43 0.32 0.21
C MET A 209 -12.86 -0.27 1.55
N THR A 210 -12.02 -0.11 2.57
CA THR A 210 -12.37 -0.46 3.94
C THR A 210 -11.94 0.63 4.90
N CYS A 211 -12.73 0.86 5.96
CA CYS A 211 -12.44 1.86 6.98
C CYS A 211 -12.01 1.17 8.28
N LEU A 212 -10.78 1.43 8.72
CA LEU A 212 -10.23 0.93 9.97
C LEU A 212 -10.42 1.96 11.10
N TYR A 213 -11.01 1.54 12.21
CA TYR A 213 -11.18 2.36 13.41
C TYR A 213 -11.19 1.51 14.67
N GLY A 214 -10.45 1.92 15.70
CA GLY A 214 -10.42 1.21 16.99
C GLY A 214 -9.93 -0.24 16.94
N GLY A 215 -9.21 -0.61 15.88
CA GLY A 215 -8.74 -1.99 15.65
C GLY A 215 -9.73 -2.88 14.90
N GLU A 216 -10.85 -2.34 14.41
CA GLU A 216 -11.89 -3.05 13.65
C GLU A 216 -12.13 -2.40 12.30
N PHE A 217 -12.62 -3.17 11.33
CA PHE A 217 -13.17 -2.62 10.09
C PHE A 217 -14.63 -2.23 10.30
N ILE A 218 -14.93 -0.92 10.22
CA ILE A 218 -16.26 -0.36 10.43
C ILE A 218 -17.04 -0.12 9.14
N GLY A 219 -16.41 -0.31 8.00
CA GLY A 219 -17.00 -0.24 6.66
C GLY A 219 -16.15 -1.01 5.68
N ASP A 220 -16.79 -1.72 4.73
CA ASP A 220 -16.15 -2.49 3.66
C ASP A 220 -17.12 -2.57 2.47
N GLY A 221 -16.68 -2.18 1.28
CA GLY A 221 -17.49 -2.11 0.08
C GLY A 221 -16.86 -1.25 -1.00
N THR A 222 -17.64 -0.73 -1.93
CA THR A 222 -17.22 0.32 -2.86
C THR A 222 -16.88 1.60 -2.09
N PRO A 223 -16.09 2.53 -2.65
CA PRO A 223 -15.81 3.82 -2.01
C PRO A 223 -17.07 4.54 -1.55
N ALA A 224 -18.14 4.61 -2.38
CA ALA A 224 -19.39 5.23 -2.02
C ALA A 224 -20.09 4.55 -0.84
N GLU A 225 -20.25 3.21 -0.89
CA GLU A 225 -20.86 2.45 0.22
C GLU A 225 -20.13 2.68 1.56
N VAL A 226 -18.79 2.76 1.53
CA VAL A 226 -18.01 3.01 2.74
C VAL A 226 -18.24 4.42 3.27
N PHE A 227 -18.30 5.45 2.43
CA PHE A 227 -18.56 6.81 2.86
C PHE A 227 -20.03 7.10 3.19
N GLU A 228 -20.99 6.31 2.68
CA GLU A 228 -22.39 6.37 3.09
C GLU A 228 -22.65 5.73 4.46
N ASN A 229 -21.75 4.85 4.93
CA ASN A 229 -21.91 4.15 6.20
C ASN A 229 -21.96 5.14 7.39
N PRO A 230 -23.03 5.15 8.21
CA PRO A 230 -23.18 6.11 9.31
C PRO A 230 -22.04 6.07 10.33
N ARG A 231 -21.49 4.89 10.64
CA ARG A 231 -20.35 4.75 11.58
C ARG A 231 -19.08 5.37 11.00
N VAL A 232 -18.85 5.24 9.70
CA VAL A 232 -17.72 5.84 9.01
C VAL A 232 -17.88 7.36 9.02
N ARG A 233 -19.06 7.88 8.65
CA ARG A 233 -19.35 9.32 8.67
C ARG A 233 -19.15 9.94 10.05
N GLU A 234 -19.63 9.29 11.11
CA GLU A 234 -19.46 9.77 12.50
C GLU A 234 -17.98 9.92 12.87
N VAL A 235 -17.15 8.90 12.53
CA VAL A 235 -15.71 8.91 12.79
C VAL A 235 -14.99 10.02 12.02
N TYR A 236 -15.42 10.30 10.79
CA TYR A 236 -14.80 11.32 9.95
C TYR A 236 -15.30 12.75 10.25
N LEU A 237 -16.58 12.94 10.55
CA LEU A 237 -17.14 14.25 10.95
C LEU A 237 -16.60 14.71 12.32
N GLY A 238 -16.16 13.78 13.17
CA GLY A 238 -15.50 14.08 14.44
C GLY A 238 -13.98 14.31 14.35
N SER A 239 -13.39 14.20 13.15
CA SER A 239 -11.94 14.36 12.94
C SER A 239 -11.66 15.44 11.90
N ASP A 240 -10.76 16.39 12.21
CA ASP A 240 -10.30 17.45 11.27
C ASP A 240 -9.49 16.90 10.06
N THR A 241 -9.66 15.61 9.72
CA THR A 241 -8.68 14.87 8.90
C THR A 241 -9.08 14.70 7.44
N ILE A 242 -10.32 14.99 7.03
CA ILE A 242 -10.75 14.85 5.62
C ILE A 242 -11.59 16.05 5.20
N ASP A 243 -11.31 16.52 3.98
CA ASP A 243 -12.13 17.48 3.29
C ASP A 243 -13.49 16.84 2.93
N THR A 244 -14.53 17.23 3.69
CA THR A 244 -15.91 16.72 3.52
C THR A 244 -16.46 16.98 2.11
N SER A 245 -15.99 18.02 1.41
CA SER A 245 -16.38 18.32 0.03
C SER A 245 -15.93 17.21 -0.95
N THR A 246 -14.80 16.58 -0.68
CA THR A 246 -14.29 15.46 -1.50
C THR A 246 -15.14 14.20 -1.30
N VAL A 247 -15.64 13.96 -0.08
CA VAL A 247 -16.51 12.81 0.23
C VAL A 247 -17.87 12.98 -0.43
N GLU A 248 -18.44 14.19 -0.41
CA GLU A 248 -19.71 14.52 -1.06
C GLU A 248 -19.63 14.35 -2.57
N ALA A 249 -18.52 14.79 -3.20
CA ALA A 249 -18.30 14.63 -4.63
C ALA A 249 -18.23 13.15 -5.07
N VAL A 250 -17.62 12.28 -4.25
CA VAL A 250 -17.54 10.83 -4.55
C VAL A 250 -18.91 10.16 -4.51
N ILE A 251 -19.74 10.54 -3.54
CA ILE A 251 -21.12 10.01 -3.42
C ILE A 251 -21.98 10.47 -4.60
N GLU A 252 -21.83 11.71 -5.07
CA GLU A 252 -22.57 12.24 -6.20
C GLU A 252 -22.17 11.61 -7.55
N GLU A 253 -20.88 11.34 -7.78
CA GLU A 253 -20.38 10.76 -9.03
C GLU A 253 -20.85 9.31 -9.24
N GLU A 254 -20.90 8.48 -8.19
CA GLU A 254 -21.36 7.09 -8.30
C GLU A 254 -22.91 6.97 -8.30
N GLY A 255 -23.62 7.93 -7.72
CA GLY A 255 -25.09 7.96 -7.71
C GLY A 255 -25.74 8.31 -9.08
N THR A 256 -24.92 8.71 -10.07
CA THR A 256 -25.36 9.10 -11.43
C THR A 256 -25.03 8.07 -12.50
N SER A 257 -24.49 6.91 -12.16
CA SER A 257 -24.14 5.80 -13.05
C SER A 257 -25.03 4.59 -12.82
#